data_277b6eecc04437034b95c7cb277c3d32
#
_entry.id   277b6eecc04437034b95c7cb277c3d32
#
_cell.length_a   1.000
_cell.length_b   1.000
_cell.length_c   1.000
_cell.angle_alpha   90.00
_cell.angle_beta   90.00
_cell.angle_gamma   90.00
#
_symmetry.space_group_name_H-M   'P 1'
#
loop_
_entity.id
_entity.type
_entity.pdbx_description
1 polymer ?
#
loop_
_entity_poly.entity_id
_entity_poly.type
_entity_poly.pdbx_seq_one_letter_code
_entity_poly.pdbx_strand_id
1 'polypeptide(L)'
;LHDALPILIAHLNYILSRVAEMIVGFPGFEISVALKAALQITAVNFFLYLAVLPIIALTCRRAGSFLVGVIIAFVYGYGEMFAAGNMTLANIYPITASLGMVGYRSYDTAVNWNIGTCSCSLALAVVISAILILCMKEREATQTKKKAKKVASKKGW
;
A
#
# COMPACT_ATOMS: atom_id res chain seq x y z
N LEU A 1 3.56 -13.29 -4.01
CA LEU A 1 2.60 -14.28 -3.50
C LEU A 1 2.45 -14.19 -1.97
N HIS A 2 3.54 -14.03 -1.21
CA HIS A 2 3.49 -13.92 0.26
C HIS A 2 2.71 -12.69 0.76
N ASP A 3 2.77 -11.58 0.03
CA ASP A 3 2.14 -10.32 0.45
C ASP A 3 0.63 -10.27 0.14
N ALA A 4 0.17 -11.10 -0.81
CA ALA A 4 -1.25 -11.23 -1.12
C ALA A 4 -2.00 -12.10 -0.10
N LEU A 5 -1.32 -12.97 0.62
CA LEU A 5 -1.92 -13.94 1.53
C LEU A 5 -2.68 -13.27 2.70
N PRO A 6 -2.13 -12.26 3.41
CA PRO A 6 -2.86 -11.59 4.50
C PRO A 6 -4.13 -10.89 4.01
N ILE A 7 -4.07 -10.26 2.82
CA ILE A 7 -5.21 -9.61 2.21
C ILE A 7 -6.30 -10.64 1.85
N LEU A 8 -5.89 -11.76 1.27
CA LEU A 8 -6.80 -12.85 0.94
C LEU A 8 -7.46 -13.44 2.19
N ILE A 9 -6.70 -13.64 3.26
CA ILE A 9 -7.21 -14.16 4.54
C ILE A 9 -8.22 -13.17 5.15
N ALA A 10 -7.94 -11.88 5.13
CA ALA A 10 -8.86 -10.85 5.64
C ALA A 10 -10.19 -10.85 4.86
N HIS A 11 -10.14 -10.95 3.53
CA HIS A 11 -11.32 -11.05 2.69
C HIS A 11 -12.09 -12.34 2.93
N LEU A 12 -11.39 -13.46 3.05
CA LEU A 12 -12.01 -14.76 3.32
C LEU A 12 -12.73 -14.76 4.67
N ASN A 13 -12.10 -14.24 5.72
CA ASN A 13 -12.71 -14.13 7.05
C ASN A 13 -13.94 -13.22 7.03
N TYR A 14 -13.90 -12.09 6.30
CA TYR A 14 -15.04 -11.21 6.13
C TYR A 14 -16.20 -11.94 5.44
N ILE A 15 -15.94 -12.60 4.31
CA ILE A 15 -16.97 -13.36 3.57
C ILE A 15 -17.55 -14.47 4.45
N LEU A 16 -16.69 -15.20 5.14
CA LEU A 16 -17.12 -16.30 5.99
C LEU A 16 -18.01 -15.83 7.15
N SER A 17 -17.68 -14.71 7.80
CA SER A 17 -18.50 -14.13 8.84
C SER A 17 -19.87 -13.69 8.33
N ARG A 18 -19.91 -13.10 7.12
CA ARG A 18 -21.18 -12.67 6.50
C ARG A 18 -22.06 -13.85 6.06
N VAL A 19 -21.44 -14.91 5.55
CA VAL A 19 -22.17 -16.14 5.24
C VAL A 19 -22.72 -16.78 6.53
N ALA A 20 -21.97 -16.80 7.60
CA ALA A 20 -22.44 -17.31 8.89
C ALA A 20 -23.61 -16.45 9.42
N GLU A 21 -23.54 -15.13 9.36
CA GLU A 21 -24.65 -14.22 9.74
C GLU A 21 -25.91 -14.47 8.90
N MET A 22 -25.75 -14.73 7.59
CA MET A 22 -26.86 -15.05 6.69
C MET A 22 -27.53 -16.41 7.06
N ILE A 23 -26.72 -17.42 7.40
CA ILE A 23 -27.22 -18.76 7.78
C ILE A 23 -27.95 -18.71 9.12
N VAL A 24 -27.42 -17.96 10.08
CA VAL A 24 -28.02 -17.81 11.41
C VAL A 24 -29.27 -16.92 11.39
N GLY A 25 -29.52 -16.19 10.28
CA GLY A 25 -30.68 -15.31 10.15
C GLY A 25 -30.62 -14.09 11.04
N PHE A 26 -29.48 -13.43 11.08
CA PHE A 26 -29.25 -12.23 11.90
C PHE A 26 -30.24 -11.12 11.51
N PRO A 27 -31.03 -10.56 12.45
CA PRO A 27 -31.98 -9.50 12.12
C PRO A 27 -31.22 -8.26 11.62
N GLY A 28 -31.59 -7.77 10.43
CA GLY A 28 -30.96 -6.60 9.79
C GLY A 28 -29.83 -6.94 8.81
N PHE A 29 -29.61 -8.22 8.48
CA PHE A 29 -28.65 -8.58 7.44
C PHE A 29 -29.17 -8.20 6.05
N GLU A 30 -28.50 -7.26 5.38
CA GLU A 30 -28.77 -6.89 4.00
C GLU A 30 -27.59 -7.27 3.11
N ILE A 31 -27.84 -8.12 2.13
CA ILE A 31 -26.83 -8.56 1.15
C ILE A 31 -26.21 -7.38 0.41
N SER A 32 -27.01 -6.36 0.08
CA SER A 32 -26.56 -5.14 -0.60
C SER A 32 -25.50 -4.39 0.22
N VAL A 33 -25.69 -4.28 1.52
CA VAL A 33 -24.74 -3.62 2.46
C VAL A 33 -23.46 -4.44 2.59
N ALA A 34 -23.59 -5.75 2.72
CA ALA A 34 -22.44 -6.65 2.80
C ALA A 34 -21.59 -6.63 1.52
N LEU A 35 -22.23 -6.63 0.34
CA LEU A 35 -21.52 -6.55 -0.94
C LEU A 35 -20.82 -5.19 -1.10
N LYS A 36 -21.49 -4.10 -0.75
CA LYS A 36 -20.88 -2.76 -0.77
C LYS A 36 -19.65 -2.68 0.13
N ALA A 37 -19.75 -3.21 1.35
CA ALA A 37 -18.61 -3.24 2.29
C ALA A 37 -17.45 -4.10 1.75
N ALA A 38 -17.74 -5.24 1.14
CA ALA A 38 -16.71 -6.08 0.50
C ALA A 38 -15.98 -5.35 -0.63
N LEU A 39 -16.72 -4.64 -1.50
CA LEU A 39 -16.15 -3.82 -2.56
C LEU A 39 -15.31 -2.65 -1.99
N GLN A 40 -15.77 -1.99 -0.94
CA GLN A 40 -15.01 -0.94 -0.28
C GLN A 40 -13.71 -1.46 0.31
N ILE A 41 -13.72 -2.60 1.02
CA ILE A 41 -12.51 -3.22 1.58
C ILE A 41 -11.52 -3.58 0.46
N THR A 42 -12.01 -4.14 -0.65
CA THR A 42 -11.17 -4.48 -1.79
C THR A 42 -10.52 -3.24 -2.40
N ALA A 43 -11.28 -2.17 -2.59
CA ALA A 43 -10.78 -0.92 -3.14
C ALA A 43 -9.79 -0.23 -2.20
N VAL A 44 -10.05 -0.21 -0.89
CA VAL A 44 -9.10 0.32 0.11
C VAL A 44 -7.78 -0.44 0.04
N ASN A 45 -7.80 -1.78 0.01
CA ASN A 45 -6.58 -2.57 -0.08
C ASN A 45 -5.77 -2.29 -1.35
N PHE A 46 -6.46 -2.06 -2.48
CA PHE A 46 -5.79 -1.66 -3.71
C PHE A 46 -5.09 -0.31 -3.57
N PHE A 47 -5.76 0.71 -3.04
CA PHE A 47 -5.16 2.03 -2.83
C PHE A 47 -4.08 2.01 -1.76
N LEU A 48 -4.23 1.21 -0.71
CA LEU A 48 -3.22 1.00 0.32
C LEU A 48 -1.94 0.39 -0.28
N TYR A 49 -2.09 -0.57 -1.20
CA TYR A 49 -0.95 -1.13 -1.92
C TYR A 49 -0.19 -0.05 -2.69
N LEU A 50 -0.89 0.86 -3.39
CA LEU A 50 -0.28 2.00 -4.06
C LEU A 50 0.45 2.93 -3.08
N ALA A 51 -0.14 3.17 -1.90
CA ALA A 51 0.47 4.00 -0.87
C ALA A 51 1.79 3.43 -0.33
N VAL A 52 1.91 2.10 -0.26
CA VAL A 52 3.10 1.40 0.28
C VAL A 52 4.16 1.11 -0.79
N LEU A 53 3.83 1.26 -2.08
CA LEU A 53 4.77 1.01 -3.19
C LEU A 53 6.16 1.65 -3.02
N PRO A 54 6.33 2.90 -2.54
CA PRO A 54 7.65 3.49 -2.35
C PRO A 54 8.52 2.71 -1.37
N ILE A 55 7.92 2.15 -0.32
CA ILE A 55 8.63 1.35 0.68
C ILE A 55 9.07 0.03 0.07
N ILE A 56 8.17 -0.62 -0.68
CA ILE A 56 8.50 -1.86 -1.41
C ILE A 56 9.65 -1.62 -2.38
N ALA A 57 9.60 -0.54 -3.17
CA ALA A 57 10.66 -0.17 -4.09
C ALA A 57 12.02 0.07 -3.38
N LEU A 58 12.00 0.66 -2.18
CA LEU A 58 13.21 0.85 -1.37
C LEU A 58 13.75 -0.46 -0.83
N THR A 59 12.90 -1.37 -0.38
CA THR A 59 13.29 -2.64 0.24
C THR A 59 13.82 -3.65 -0.77
N CYS A 60 13.28 -3.67 -1.98
CA CYS A 60 13.77 -4.53 -3.07
C CYS A 60 15.17 -4.15 -3.56
N ARG A 61 15.72 -3.03 -3.09
CA ARG A 61 16.98 -2.46 -3.58
C ARG A 61 18.23 -3.22 -3.14
N ARG A 62 18.19 -3.99 -2.05
CA ARG A 62 19.36 -4.72 -1.52
C ARG A 62 18.93 -6.06 -0.92
N ALA A 63 19.65 -7.10 -1.24
CA ALA A 63 19.56 -8.35 -0.50
C ALA A 63 19.91 -8.06 0.98
N GLY A 64 19.04 -8.42 1.90
CA GLY A 64 19.19 -8.14 3.34
C GLY A 64 18.52 -6.85 3.85
N SER A 65 17.94 -6.00 2.98
CA SER A 65 17.20 -4.80 3.42
C SER A 65 15.77 -5.10 3.88
N PHE A 66 15.36 -6.34 3.90
CA PHE A 66 14.01 -6.75 4.31
C PHE A 66 13.65 -6.25 5.72
N LEU A 67 14.55 -6.45 6.69
CA LEU A 67 14.32 -5.99 8.07
C LEU A 67 14.16 -4.48 8.16
N VAL A 68 15.01 -3.74 7.45
CA VAL A 68 14.92 -2.28 7.39
C VAL A 68 13.60 -1.84 6.76
N GLY A 69 13.15 -2.55 5.73
CA GLY A 69 11.87 -2.29 5.09
C GLY A 69 10.68 -2.52 6.00
N VAL A 70 10.71 -3.58 6.79
CA VAL A 70 9.68 -3.86 7.79
C VAL A 70 9.61 -2.75 8.84
N ILE A 71 10.75 -2.28 9.34
CA ILE A 71 10.81 -1.17 10.31
C ILE A 71 10.24 0.11 9.68
N ILE A 72 10.64 0.44 8.45
CA ILE A 72 10.14 1.63 7.76
C ILE A 72 8.63 1.51 7.52
N ALA A 73 8.14 0.35 7.08
CA ALA A 73 6.73 0.11 6.86
C ALA A 73 5.92 0.23 8.16
N PHE A 74 6.48 -0.24 9.27
CA PHE A 74 5.87 -0.12 10.59
C PHE A 74 5.76 1.35 11.03
N VAL A 75 6.86 2.11 10.96
CA VAL A 75 6.86 3.54 11.29
C VAL A 75 5.91 4.32 10.36
N TYR A 76 5.90 3.97 9.09
CA TYR A 76 5.00 4.57 8.11
C TYR A 76 3.54 4.22 8.41
N GLY A 77 3.22 2.98 8.80
CA GLY A 77 1.88 2.60 9.24
C GLY A 77 1.42 3.36 10.48
N TYR A 78 2.29 3.48 11.49
CA TYR A 78 1.98 4.26 12.70
C TYR A 78 1.75 5.76 12.43
N GLY A 79 2.35 6.31 11.37
CA GLY A 79 2.11 7.68 10.93
C GLY A 79 0.63 7.98 10.62
N GLU A 80 -0.15 6.95 10.27
CA GLU A 80 -1.60 7.05 10.08
C GLU A 80 -2.32 7.56 11.34
N MET A 81 -1.92 7.10 12.52
CA MET A 81 -2.55 7.51 13.78
C MET A 81 -2.39 9.02 14.03
N PHE A 82 -1.23 9.58 13.67
CA PHE A 82 -0.98 11.01 13.78
C PHE A 82 -1.70 11.80 12.68
N ALA A 83 -1.76 11.26 11.48
CA ALA A 83 -2.47 11.88 10.37
C ALA A 83 -3.98 11.91 10.60
N ALA A 84 -4.56 10.87 11.20
CA ALA A 84 -5.99 10.77 11.49
C ALA A 84 -6.50 11.87 12.44
N GLY A 85 -5.64 12.41 13.30
CA GLY A 85 -5.98 13.52 14.19
C GLY A 85 -6.16 14.88 13.51
N ASN A 86 -5.78 15.01 12.24
CA ASN A 86 -5.89 16.26 11.48
C ASN A 86 -6.36 16.00 10.06
N MET A 87 -7.53 16.52 9.68
CA MET A 87 -8.13 16.24 8.37
C MET A 87 -7.27 16.68 7.17
N THR A 88 -6.49 17.74 7.31
CA THR A 88 -5.56 18.17 6.25
C THR A 88 -4.45 17.13 6.06
N LEU A 89 -3.86 16.66 7.15
CA LEU A 89 -2.84 15.61 7.12
C LEU A 89 -3.42 14.29 6.64
N ALA A 90 -4.63 13.94 7.07
CA ALA A 90 -5.33 12.73 6.65
C ALA A 90 -5.55 12.67 5.13
N ASN A 91 -5.84 13.80 4.49
CA ASN A 91 -6.00 13.87 3.04
C ASN A 91 -4.66 13.81 2.26
N ILE A 92 -3.56 14.22 2.89
CA ILE A 92 -2.23 14.26 2.26
C ILE A 92 -1.45 12.98 2.52
N TYR A 93 -1.65 12.33 3.66
CA TYR A 93 -0.91 11.14 4.03
C TYR A 93 -1.38 9.93 3.19
N PRO A 94 -0.50 9.22 2.43
CA PRO A 94 -0.96 8.26 1.43
C PRO A 94 -1.78 7.09 2.00
N ILE A 95 -1.49 6.62 3.22
CA ILE A 95 -2.25 5.53 3.86
C ILE A 95 -3.68 6.00 4.17
N THR A 96 -3.85 7.13 4.85
CA THR A 96 -5.18 7.69 5.16
C THR A 96 -5.90 8.17 3.90
N ALA A 97 -5.16 8.70 2.92
CA ALA A 97 -5.70 9.08 1.62
C ALA A 97 -6.32 7.89 0.86
N SER A 98 -5.82 6.66 1.08
CA SER A 98 -6.43 5.45 0.52
C SER A 98 -7.85 5.20 1.03
N LEU A 99 -8.12 5.53 2.28
CA LEU A 99 -9.47 5.49 2.88
C LEU A 99 -10.36 6.59 2.29
N GLY A 100 -9.77 7.77 2.08
CA GLY A 100 -10.46 8.91 1.47
C GLY A 100 -10.91 8.65 0.04
N MET A 101 -10.13 7.90 -0.76
CA MET A 101 -10.50 7.51 -2.12
C MET A 101 -11.78 6.67 -2.21
N VAL A 102 -12.06 5.89 -1.18
CA VAL A 102 -13.25 5.03 -1.09
C VAL A 102 -14.39 5.74 -0.35
N GLY A 103 -14.13 6.94 0.16
CA GLY A 103 -15.10 7.67 0.96
C GLY A 103 -15.45 6.93 2.26
N TYR A 104 -14.46 6.26 2.85
CA TYR A 104 -14.65 5.59 4.12
C TYR A 104 -15.04 6.60 5.20
N ARG A 105 -16.20 6.41 5.79
CA ARG A 105 -16.68 7.23 6.93
C ARG A 105 -16.49 6.40 8.19
N SER A 106 -15.59 6.87 9.04
CA SER A 106 -15.52 6.42 10.43
C SER A 106 -16.76 6.90 11.19
N TYR A 107 -16.93 6.49 12.43
CA TYR A 107 -18.00 6.97 13.31
C TYR A 107 -17.97 8.49 13.55
N ASP A 108 -16.90 9.16 13.13
CA ASP A 108 -16.76 10.61 13.23
C ASP A 108 -17.42 11.29 12.02
N THR A 109 -18.47 12.05 12.28
CA THR A 109 -19.19 12.82 11.26
C THR A 109 -18.40 14.04 10.74
N ALA A 110 -17.33 14.43 11.41
CA ALA A 110 -16.45 15.54 11.01
C ALA A 110 -15.48 15.16 9.88
N VAL A 111 -15.42 13.87 9.50
CA VAL A 111 -14.54 13.39 8.42
C VAL A 111 -15.03 13.90 7.07
N ASN A 112 -14.25 14.80 6.48
CA ASN A 112 -14.50 15.37 5.16
C ASN A 112 -13.32 15.07 4.22
N TRP A 113 -13.49 14.06 3.35
CA TRP A 113 -12.48 13.65 2.41
C TRP A 113 -12.47 14.55 1.17
N ASN A 114 -11.27 15.04 0.82
CA ASN A 114 -11.05 15.70 -0.46
C ASN A 114 -10.43 14.71 -1.45
N ILE A 115 -11.25 14.15 -2.33
CA ILE A 115 -10.83 13.14 -3.30
C ILE A 115 -9.67 13.63 -4.19
N GLY A 116 -9.66 14.91 -4.55
CA GLY A 116 -8.59 15.50 -5.34
C GLY A 116 -7.23 15.45 -4.62
N THR A 117 -7.19 15.83 -3.35
CA THR A 117 -5.98 15.79 -2.52
C THR A 117 -5.52 14.36 -2.28
N CYS A 118 -6.46 13.45 -1.99
CA CYS A 118 -6.16 12.02 -1.81
C CYS A 118 -5.57 11.39 -3.09
N SER A 119 -6.17 11.66 -4.25
CA SER A 119 -5.65 11.21 -5.54
C SER A 119 -4.25 11.74 -5.82
N CYS A 120 -4.01 13.01 -5.55
CA CYS A 120 -2.70 13.64 -5.73
C CYS A 120 -1.64 12.98 -4.86
N SER A 121 -1.97 12.69 -3.61
CA SER A 121 -1.09 11.99 -2.66
C SER A 121 -0.70 10.59 -3.15
N LEU A 122 -1.67 9.80 -3.60
CA LEU A 122 -1.42 8.46 -4.13
C LEU A 122 -0.64 8.50 -5.45
N ALA A 123 -0.95 9.44 -6.34
CA ALA A 123 -0.20 9.64 -7.58
C ALA A 123 1.26 9.97 -7.29
N LEU A 124 1.53 10.83 -6.31
CA LEU A 124 2.88 11.16 -5.87
C LEU A 124 3.62 9.91 -5.37
N ALA A 125 2.98 9.07 -4.58
CA ALA A 125 3.56 7.80 -4.11
C ALA A 125 3.94 6.89 -5.28
N VAL A 126 3.09 6.76 -6.30
CA VAL A 126 3.39 5.98 -7.52
C VAL A 126 4.55 6.57 -8.30
N VAL A 127 4.58 7.90 -8.48
CA VAL A 127 5.69 8.59 -9.19
C VAL A 127 7.02 8.39 -8.45
N ILE A 128 7.04 8.54 -7.13
CA ILE A 128 8.24 8.29 -6.32
C ILE A 128 8.71 6.84 -6.50
N SER A 129 7.79 5.88 -6.49
CA SER A 129 8.11 4.47 -6.70
C SER A 129 8.72 4.21 -8.08
N ALA A 130 8.13 4.81 -9.12
CA ALA A 130 8.65 4.71 -10.48
C ALA A 130 10.07 5.29 -10.61
N ILE A 131 10.32 6.46 -10.03
CA ILE A 131 11.65 7.09 -10.00
C ILE A 131 12.65 6.18 -9.27
N LEU A 132 12.27 5.62 -8.12
CA LEU A 132 13.13 4.70 -7.36
C LEU A 132 13.50 3.47 -8.17
N ILE A 133 12.55 2.86 -8.88
CA ILE A 133 12.77 1.68 -9.73
C ILE A 133 13.66 2.02 -10.92
N LEU A 134 13.43 3.14 -11.60
CA LEU A 134 14.27 3.60 -12.73
C LEU A 134 15.71 3.85 -12.30
N CYS A 135 15.91 4.55 -11.17
CA CYS A 135 17.25 4.78 -10.62
C CYS A 135 17.98 3.48 -10.24
N MET A 136 17.24 2.41 -9.87
CA MET A 136 17.82 1.10 -9.61
C MET A 136 18.36 0.45 -10.88
N LYS A 137 17.56 0.45 -11.94
CA LYS A 137 17.92 -0.14 -13.24
C LYS A 137 19.19 0.49 -13.82
N GLU A 138 19.33 1.80 -13.72
CA GLU A 138 20.54 2.51 -14.17
C GLU A 138 21.79 2.13 -13.39
N ARG A 139 21.68 1.97 -12.06
CA ARG A 139 22.81 1.55 -11.21
C ARG A 139 23.27 0.15 -11.49
N GLU A 140 22.37 -0.80 -11.73
CA GLU A 140 22.73 -2.18 -12.08
C GLU A 140 23.44 -2.22 -13.45
N ALA A 141 22.91 -1.53 -14.44
CA ALA A 141 23.55 -1.44 -15.75
C ALA A 141 24.97 -0.86 -15.66
N THR A 142 25.18 0.15 -14.82
CA THR A 142 26.49 0.78 -14.60
C THR A 142 27.46 -0.17 -13.88
N GLN A 143 26.99 -0.93 -12.89
CA GLN A 143 27.81 -1.90 -12.17
C GLN A 143 28.23 -3.08 -13.05
N THR A 144 27.32 -3.56 -13.89
CA THR A 144 27.60 -4.63 -14.86
C THR A 144 28.66 -4.20 -15.86
N LYS A 145 28.57 -2.97 -16.40
CA LYS A 145 29.61 -2.41 -17.28
C LYS A 145 30.96 -2.27 -16.58
N LYS A 146 31.01 -1.84 -15.32
CA LYS A 146 32.26 -1.74 -14.54
C LYS A 146 32.88 -3.12 -14.26
N LYS A 147 32.08 -4.16 -13.95
CA LYS A 147 32.54 -5.53 -13.76
C LYS A 147 33.10 -6.11 -15.07
N ALA A 148 32.41 -5.93 -16.20
CA ALA A 148 32.87 -6.39 -17.50
C ALA A 148 34.20 -5.74 -17.88
N LYS A 149 34.37 -4.42 -17.67
CA LYS A 149 35.63 -3.72 -17.94
C LYS A 149 36.80 -4.19 -17.07
N LYS A 150 36.54 -4.53 -15.77
CA LYS A 150 37.54 -5.09 -14.86
C LYS A 150 38.01 -6.51 -15.27
N VAL A 151 37.06 -7.33 -15.77
CA VAL A 151 37.37 -8.68 -16.24
C VAL A 151 38.18 -8.64 -17.55
N ALA A 152 37.82 -7.76 -18.48
CA ALA A 152 38.56 -7.54 -19.73
C ALA A 152 40.00 -7.04 -19.46
N SER A 153 40.19 -6.13 -18.51
CA SER A 153 41.50 -5.62 -18.09
C SER A 153 42.40 -6.70 -17.44
N LYS A 154 41.81 -7.69 -16.75
CA LYS A 154 42.57 -8.81 -16.14
C LYS A 154 42.95 -9.92 -17.13
N LYS A 155 42.30 -10.03 -18.28
CA LYS A 155 42.59 -11.02 -19.33
C LYS A 155 43.59 -10.52 -20.37
N GLY A 156 44.06 -9.30 -20.25
CA GLY A 156 45.03 -8.67 -21.16
C GLY A 156 46.48 -8.76 -20.70
N TRP A 157 46.82 -9.81 -19.93
CA TRP A 157 48.19 -10.18 -19.53
C TRP A 157 48.49 -11.61 -19.96
#